data_e0eb83a8d3a8ef26baefc788e33076d8
#
_entry.id   e0eb83a8d3a8ef26baefc788e33076d8
#
_cell.length_a   1.000
_cell.length_b   1.000
_cell.length_c   1.000
_cell.angle_alpha   90.00
_cell.angle_beta   90.00
_cell.angle_gamma   90.00
#
_symmetry.space_group_name_H-M   'P 1'
#
loop_
_entity.id
_entity.type
_entity.pdbx_description
1 polymer ?
#
loop_
_entity_poly.entity_id
_entity_poly.type
_entity_poly.pdbx_seq_one_letter_code
_entity_poly.pdbx_strand_id
1 'polypeptide(L)'
;MFGKYDKKTFNEIKSQHNIMVLVGNGFDIALLNKYKTGKMKGKTSSYSDFYEYIKYYNLCDEKNILFKKMTEQMSYDSNWSDFELIINALVLEGKIQQNKIEKSIDEFQNCFTRFLNDLVDADLLLKINSDVQEKKLATQSLGHFLNDLESSCDIEFPSKT
;
A
#
# COMPACT_ATOMS: atom_id res chain seq x y z
N MET A 1 -13.39 23.33 24.59
CA MET A 1 -14.64 23.02 23.89
C MET A 1 -14.41 23.30 22.43
N PHE A 2 -14.35 22.25 21.58
CA PHE A 2 -14.26 22.45 20.12
C PHE A 2 -15.67 22.82 19.64
N GLY A 3 -15.81 23.99 19.00
CA GLY A 3 -17.09 24.41 18.46
C GLY A 3 -17.52 23.53 17.27
N LYS A 4 -18.82 23.47 17.00
CA LYS A 4 -19.30 22.92 15.74
C LYS A 4 -18.84 23.83 14.60
N TYR A 5 -18.23 23.23 13.58
CA TYR A 5 -17.97 23.91 12.32
C TYR A 5 -19.23 23.83 11.47
N ASP A 6 -19.76 24.98 11.11
CA ASP A 6 -20.78 25.07 10.10
C ASP A 6 -20.17 25.38 8.72
N LYS A 7 -20.99 25.30 7.67
CA LYS A 7 -20.58 25.54 6.30
C LYS A 7 -19.98 26.95 6.11
N LYS A 8 -20.48 27.94 6.86
CA LYS A 8 -20.00 29.32 6.77
C LYS A 8 -18.60 29.43 7.33
N THR A 9 -18.41 28.93 8.55
CA THR A 9 -17.09 28.90 9.22
C THR A 9 -16.06 28.12 8.39
N PHE A 10 -16.45 26.96 7.82
CA PHE A 10 -15.58 26.19 6.94
C PHE A 10 -15.16 27.00 5.70
N ASN A 11 -16.10 27.68 5.03
CA ASN A 11 -15.78 28.50 3.86
C ASN A 11 -14.87 29.69 4.17
N GLU A 12 -14.98 30.26 5.36
CA GLU A 12 -14.13 31.36 5.81
C GLU A 12 -12.68 30.94 6.02
N ILE A 13 -12.45 29.70 6.45
CA ILE A 13 -11.11 29.21 6.82
C ILE A 13 -10.57 28.13 5.88
N LYS A 14 -11.32 27.72 4.85
CA LYS A 14 -10.92 26.62 3.94
C LYS A 14 -9.57 26.84 3.25
N SER A 15 -9.23 28.09 2.96
CA SER A 15 -7.92 28.44 2.38
C SER A 15 -6.74 28.25 3.33
N GLN A 16 -7.02 28.07 4.62
CA GLN A 16 -6.03 27.86 5.67
C GLN A 16 -5.86 26.39 6.04
N HIS A 17 -6.68 25.50 5.45
CA HIS A 17 -6.61 24.05 5.75
C HIS A 17 -5.62 23.37 4.83
N ASN A 18 -4.65 22.71 5.43
CA ASN A 18 -3.80 21.74 4.76
C ASN A 18 -4.35 20.35 5.06
N ILE A 19 -4.95 19.71 4.05
CA ILE A 19 -5.47 18.34 4.19
C ILE A 19 -4.39 17.38 3.72
N MET A 20 -3.89 16.55 4.65
CA MET A 20 -2.99 15.46 4.33
C MET A 20 -3.78 14.16 4.29
N VAL A 21 -3.75 13.47 3.16
CA VAL A 21 -4.36 12.15 2.99
C VAL A 21 -3.27 11.10 2.95
N LEU A 22 -3.27 10.19 3.92
CA LEU A 22 -2.38 9.03 3.94
C LEU A 22 -3.11 7.87 3.27
N VAL A 23 -2.58 7.41 2.14
CA VAL A 23 -3.10 6.26 1.40
C VAL A 23 -2.13 5.10 1.60
N GLY A 24 -2.58 4.08 2.34
CA GLY A 24 -1.81 2.86 2.55
C GLY A 24 -2.15 1.77 1.53
N ASN A 25 -1.41 0.65 1.58
CA ASN A 25 -1.61 -0.52 0.71
C ASN A 25 -2.98 -1.20 0.87
N GLY A 26 -3.73 -0.91 1.92
CA GLY A 26 -5.11 -1.38 2.06
C GLY A 26 -6.03 -0.94 0.91
N PHE A 27 -5.75 0.20 0.30
CA PHE A 27 -6.45 0.68 -0.89
C PHE A 27 -6.15 -0.20 -2.11
N ASP A 28 -4.88 -0.51 -2.35
CA ASP A 28 -4.46 -1.38 -3.46
C ASP A 28 -5.05 -2.79 -3.29
N ILE A 29 -5.01 -3.32 -2.07
CA ILE A 29 -5.58 -4.64 -1.74
C ILE A 29 -7.07 -4.67 -2.06
N ALA A 30 -7.83 -3.64 -1.69
CA ALA A 30 -9.26 -3.56 -1.98
C ALA A 30 -9.55 -3.52 -3.49
N LEU A 31 -8.78 -2.76 -4.25
CA LEU A 31 -8.90 -2.69 -5.71
C LEU A 31 -8.56 -4.02 -6.38
N LEU A 32 -7.44 -4.63 -5.99
CA LEU A 32 -7.00 -5.90 -6.53
C LEU A 32 -8.01 -7.02 -6.25
N ASN A 33 -8.54 -7.10 -5.03
CA ASN A 33 -9.56 -8.07 -4.68
C ASN A 33 -10.84 -7.91 -5.50
N LYS A 34 -11.20 -6.68 -5.84
CA LYS A 34 -12.43 -6.39 -6.61
C LYS A 34 -12.25 -6.64 -8.10
N TYR A 35 -11.14 -6.21 -8.68
CA TYR A 35 -11.00 -6.08 -10.14
C TYR A 35 -10.03 -7.08 -10.76
N LYS A 36 -9.06 -7.62 -10.00
CA LYS A 36 -8.07 -8.53 -10.56
C LYS A 36 -8.68 -9.86 -10.99
N THR A 37 -8.37 -10.24 -12.21
CA THR A 37 -8.77 -11.54 -12.81
C THR A 37 -7.56 -12.23 -13.43
N GLY A 38 -7.75 -13.41 -13.95
CA GLY A 38 -6.68 -14.15 -14.63
C GLY A 38 -5.63 -14.72 -13.70
N LYS A 39 -4.39 -14.74 -14.17
CA LYS A 39 -3.26 -15.45 -13.55
C LYS A 39 -2.94 -15.02 -12.12
N MET A 40 -3.11 -13.73 -11.82
CA MET A 40 -2.81 -13.17 -10.50
C MET A 40 -4.06 -12.92 -9.65
N LYS A 41 -5.19 -13.54 -10.00
CA LYS A 41 -6.43 -13.44 -9.22
C LYS A 41 -6.20 -13.88 -7.78
N GLY A 42 -6.66 -13.10 -6.82
CA GLY A 42 -6.52 -13.35 -5.39
C GLY A 42 -5.15 -13.01 -4.81
N LYS A 43 -4.22 -12.48 -5.63
CA LYS A 43 -2.97 -11.90 -5.18
C LYS A 43 -3.13 -10.41 -4.94
N THR A 44 -2.40 -9.90 -3.96
CA THR A 44 -2.43 -8.50 -3.54
C THR A 44 -1.03 -7.88 -3.60
N SER A 45 -0.90 -6.60 -3.30
CA SER A 45 0.39 -5.91 -3.19
C SER A 45 1.13 -6.19 -1.86
N SER A 46 0.69 -7.19 -1.10
CA SER A 46 1.33 -7.55 0.17
C SER A 46 2.70 -8.19 -0.03
N TYR A 47 3.59 -8.01 0.93
CA TYR A 47 4.91 -8.65 0.91
C TYR A 47 4.85 -10.18 0.99
N SER A 48 3.81 -10.74 1.60
CA SER A 48 3.60 -12.19 1.62
C SER A 48 3.27 -12.74 0.22
N ASP A 49 2.40 -12.07 -0.54
CA ASP A 49 2.10 -12.44 -1.92
C ASP A 49 3.32 -12.23 -2.83
N PHE A 50 4.10 -11.19 -2.57
CA PHE A 50 5.37 -10.96 -3.26
C PHE A 50 6.40 -12.07 -2.97
N TYR A 51 6.54 -12.50 -1.72
CA TYR A 51 7.43 -13.60 -1.37
C TYR A 51 7.05 -14.91 -2.10
N GLU A 52 5.76 -15.26 -2.11
CA GLU A 52 5.26 -16.42 -2.85
C GLU A 52 5.52 -16.30 -4.35
N TYR A 53 5.40 -15.09 -4.91
CA TYR A 53 5.73 -14.83 -6.31
C TYR A 53 7.21 -15.07 -6.61
N ILE A 54 8.13 -14.54 -5.79
CA ILE A 54 9.57 -14.78 -5.94
C ILE A 54 9.87 -16.26 -5.92
N LYS A 55 9.29 -16.98 -4.97
CA LYS A 55 9.48 -18.41 -4.79
C LYS A 55 8.94 -19.20 -5.98
N TYR A 56 7.74 -18.89 -6.43
CA TYR A 56 7.11 -19.59 -7.58
C TYR A 56 7.90 -19.42 -8.87
N TYR A 57 8.43 -18.22 -9.14
CA TYR A 57 9.20 -17.93 -10.34
C TYR A 57 10.71 -18.15 -10.18
N ASN A 58 11.16 -18.56 -9.00
CA ASN A 58 12.58 -18.74 -8.68
C ASN A 58 13.44 -17.51 -9.02
N LEU A 59 12.97 -16.31 -8.62
CA LEU A 59 13.60 -15.05 -8.97
C LEU A 59 14.72 -14.66 -8.01
N CYS A 60 14.69 -15.14 -6.77
CA CYS A 60 15.74 -14.99 -5.77
C CYS A 60 16.08 -16.35 -5.19
N ASP A 61 17.34 -16.50 -4.80
CA ASP A 61 17.84 -17.68 -4.07
C ASP A 61 18.36 -17.25 -2.67
N GLU A 62 18.88 -18.21 -1.91
CA GLU A 62 19.42 -17.98 -0.58
C GLU A 62 20.67 -17.05 -0.55
N LYS A 63 21.22 -16.68 -1.69
CA LYS A 63 22.31 -15.69 -1.75
C LYS A 63 21.78 -14.29 -1.51
N ASN A 64 20.51 -14.04 -1.82
CA ASN A 64 19.86 -12.81 -1.42
C ASN A 64 19.53 -12.86 0.07
N ILE A 65 20.18 -11.99 0.84
CA ILE A 65 20.14 -12.00 2.30
C ILE A 65 18.73 -11.73 2.83
N LEU A 66 17.97 -10.88 2.15
CA LEU A 66 16.60 -10.54 2.54
C LEU A 66 15.68 -11.74 2.35
N PHE A 67 15.74 -12.36 1.18
CA PHE A 67 14.96 -13.55 0.87
C PHE A 67 15.26 -14.69 1.85
N LYS A 68 16.55 -14.92 2.14
CA LYS A 68 16.99 -15.89 3.13
C LYS A 68 16.41 -15.59 4.51
N LYS A 69 16.51 -14.34 4.97
CA LYS A 69 16.02 -13.94 6.31
C LYS A 69 14.51 -14.08 6.42
N MET A 70 13.77 -13.69 5.39
CA MET A 70 12.31 -13.89 5.31
C MET A 70 11.96 -15.38 5.42
N THR A 71 12.67 -16.23 4.67
CA THR A 71 12.46 -17.68 4.68
C THR A 71 12.72 -18.29 6.07
N GLU A 72 13.78 -17.84 6.74
CA GLU A 72 14.10 -18.27 8.10
C GLU A 72 13.02 -17.84 9.10
N GLN A 73 12.52 -16.60 9.01
CA GLN A 73 11.56 -16.05 9.97
C GLN A 73 10.14 -16.59 9.78
N MET A 74 9.79 -17.04 8.56
CA MET A 74 8.45 -17.50 8.20
C MET A 74 7.87 -18.57 9.15
N SER A 75 8.71 -19.35 9.80
CA SER A 75 8.29 -20.45 10.69
C SER A 75 7.97 -20.02 12.12
N TYR A 76 8.39 -18.84 12.56
CA TYR A 76 8.30 -18.44 13.97
C TYR A 76 7.91 -16.98 14.21
N ASP A 77 7.86 -16.14 13.17
CA ASP A 77 7.53 -14.72 13.29
C ASP A 77 6.26 -14.40 12.50
N SER A 78 5.26 -13.82 13.15
CA SER A 78 4.03 -13.37 12.49
C SER A 78 4.27 -12.25 11.49
N ASN A 79 5.34 -11.47 11.67
CA ASN A 79 5.74 -10.34 10.82
C ASN A 79 6.85 -10.72 9.83
N TRP A 80 7.05 -12.00 9.56
CA TRP A 80 8.11 -12.52 8.69
C TRP A 80 8.19 -11.87 7.30
N SER A 81 7.12 -11.33 6.81
CA SER A 81 7.05 -10.65 5.51
C SER A 81 7.22 -9.14 5.59
N ASP A 82 7.45 -8.59 6.78
CA ASP A 82 7.72 -7.16 6.95
C ASP A 82 9.16 -6.84 6.53
N PHE A 83 9.30 -6.38 5.31
CA PHE A 83 10.57 -6.07 4.68
C PHE A 83 11.38 -5.00 5.43
N GLU A 84 10.72 -4.00 5.99
CA GLU A 84 11.39 -2.92 6.72
C GLU A 84 11.95 -3.41 8.05
N LEU A 85 11.21 -4.24 8.76
CA LEU A 85 11.69 -4.86 9.99
C LEU A 85 12.90 -5.77 9.73
N ILE A 86 12.88 -6.51 8.63
CA ILE A 86 13.98 -7.39 8.24
C ILE A 86 15.25 -6.59 7.93
N ILE A 87 15.15 -5.52 7.15
CA ILE A 87 16.29 -4.64 6.87
C ILE A 87 16.85 -4.06 8.16
N ASN A 88 15.99 -3.52 9.01
CA ASN A 88 16.42 -2.96 10.29
C ASN A 88 17.13 -3.99 11.16
N ALA A 89 16.63 -5.21 11.24
CA ALA A 89 17.27 -6.30 11.97
C ALA A 89 18.68 -6.61 11.41
N LEU A 90 18.82 -6.71 10.10
CA LEU A 90 20.09 -6.98 9.44
C LEU A 90 21.14 -5.87 9.68
N VAL A 91 20.71 -4.61 9.65
CA VAL A 91 21.56 -3.45 9.92
C VAL A 91 22.00 -3.44 11.39
N LEU A 92 21.07 -3.68 12.32
CA LEU A 92 21.34 -3.68 13.76
C LEU A 92 22.23 -4.85 14.19
N GLU A 93 22.09 -6.02 13.56
CA GLU A 93 22.97 -7.17 13.83
C GLU A 93 24.45 -6.87 13.50
N GLY A 94 24.72 -5.97 12.55
CA GLY A 94 26.09 -5.53 12.20
C GLY A 94 27.03 -6.62 11.67
N LYS A 95 26.50 -7.83 11.41
CA LYS A 95 27.30 -9.00 10.99
C LYS A 95 27.55 -9.06 9.50
N ILE A 96 26.77 -8.30 8.72
CA ILE A 96 26.79 -8.34 7.28
C ILE A 96 27.31 -7.02 6.76
N GLN A 97 28.17 -7.08 5.76
CA GLN A 97 28.70 -5.87 5.11
C GLN A 97 27.57 -5.10 4.45
N GLN A 98 27.55 -3.79 4.61
CA GLN A 98 26.52 -2.89 4.08
C GLN A 98 26.32 -3.06 2.58
N ASN A 99 27.38 -3.18 1.79
CA ASN A 99 27.31 -3.37 0.34
C ASN A 99 26.55 -4.65 -0.08
N LYS A 100 26.61 -5.70 0.76
CA LYS A 100 25.83 -6.92 0.50
C LYS A 100 24.34 -6.73 0.81
N ILE A 101 24.02 -5.94 1.83
CA ILE A 101 22.63 -5.58 2.14
C ILE A 101 22.06 -4.74 0.99
N GLU A 102 22.78 -3.70 0.56
CA GLU A 102 22.38 -2.83 -0.54
C GLU A 102 22.15 -3.63 -1.84
N LYS A 103 23.08 -4.50 -2.20
CA LYS A 103 22.90 -5.36 -3.37
C LYS A 103 21.67 -6.26 -3.27
N SER A 104 21.41 -6.83 -2.09
CA SER A 104 20.23 -7.65 -1.88
C SER A 104 18.93 -6.84 -1.95
N ILE A 105 18.96 -5.59 -1.51
CA ILE A 105 17.83 -4.65 -1.65
C ILE A 105 17.57 -4.37 -3.14
N ASP A 106 18.60 -4.04 -3.91
CA ASP A 106 18.46 -3.74 -5.34
C ASP A 106 17.87 -4.92 -6.13
N GLU A 107 18.37 -6.14 -5.87
CA GLU A 107 17.83 -7.35 -6.47
C GLU A 107 16.36 -7.57 -6.08
N PHE A 108 16.03 -7.34 -4.82
CA PHE A 108 14.68 -7.49 -4.30
C PHE A 108 13.71 -6.46 -4.88
N GLN A 109 14.15 -5.21 -5.03
CA GLN A 109 13.39 -4.14 -5.68
C GLN A 109 13.09 -4.45 -7.15
N ASN A 110 14.06 -5.01 -7.87
CA ASN A 110 13.84 -5.45 -9.25
C ASN A 110 12.79 -6.56 -9.34
N CYS A 111 12.83 -7.52 -8.42
CA CYS A 111 11.81 -8.57 -8.33
C CYS A 111 10.45 -7.98 -7.97
N PHE A 112 10.40 -7.00 -7.08
CA PHE A 112 9.16 -6.33 -6.68
C PHE A 112 8.55 -5.55 -7.84
N THR A 113 9.36 -4.83 -8.60
CA THR A 113 8.92 -4.14 -9.82
C THR A 113 8.29 -5.12 -10.82
N ARG A 114 8.91 -6.27 -11.03
CA ARG A 114 8.36 -7.32 -11.90
C ARG A 114 7.03 -7.86 -11.36
N PHE A 115 6.97 -8.13 -10.06
CA PHE A 115 5.73 -8.56 -9.40
C PHE A 115 4.59 -7.56 -9.60
N LEU A 116 4.85 -6.28 -9.37
CA LEU A 116 3.85 -5.22 -9.54
C LEU A 116 3.39 -5.10 -11.00
N ASN A 117 4.31 -5.22 -11.96
CA ASN A 117 3.95 -5.19 -13.38
C ASN A 117 3.07 -6.39 -13.79
N ASP A 118 3.30 -7.57 -13.22
CA ASP A 118 2.44 -8.74 -13.46
C ASP A 118 1.09 -8.62 -12.71
N LEU A 119 1.09 -7.93 -11.57
CA LEU A 119 -0.10 -7.73 -10.76
C LEU A 119 -1.02 -6.67 -11.35
N VAL A 120 -0.46 -5.56 -11.84
CA VAL A 120 -1.19 -4.42 -12.42
C VAL A 120 -1.12 -4.50 -13.95
N ASP A 121 -1.98 -5.31 -14.54
CA ASP A 121 -2.09 -5.47 -15.99
C ASP A 121 -3.10 -4.49 -16.63
N ALA A 122 -3.10 -4.44 -17.95
CA ALA A 122 -3.99 -3.57 -18.72
C ALA A 122 -5.48 -3.87 -18.45
N ASP A 123 -5.84 -5.13 -18.27
CA ASP A 123 -7.22 -5.54 -18.00
C ASP A 123 -7.73 -4.99 -16.67
N LEU A 124 -6.88 -5.01 -15.64
CA LEU A 124 -7.18 -4.41 -14.33
C LEU A 124 -7.44 -2.92 -14.48
N LEU A 125 -6.54 -2.21 -15.18
CA LEU A 125 -6.64 -0.76 -15.38
C LEU A 125 -7.88 -0.38 -16.19
N LEU A 126 -8.22 -1.15 -17.23
CA LEU A 126 -9.43 -0.94 -18.02
C LEU A 126 -10.71 -1.12 -17.19
N LYS A 127 -10.77 -2.13 -16.32
CA LYS A 127 -11.93 -2.36 -15.44
C LYS A 127 -12.06 -1.24 -14.41
N ILE A 128 -10.96 -0.82 -13.80
CA ILE A 128 -10.96 0.32 -12.87
C ILE A 128 -11.46 1.57 -13.59
N ASN A 129 -10.94 1.86 -14.79
CA ASN A 129 -11.33 3.04 -15.55
C ASN A 129 -12.82 2.99 -15.95
N SER A 130 -13.33 1.83 -16.36
CA SER A 130 -14.74 1.64 -16.66
C SER A 130 -15.62 1.97 -15.45
N ASP A 131 -15.28 1.43 -14.27
CA ASP A 131 -16.06 1.70 -13.06
C ASP A 131 -15.92 3.16 -12.57
N VAL A 132 -14.79 3.83 -12.84
CA VAL A 132 -14.65 5.28 -12.63
C VAL A 132 -15.61 6.05 -13.53
N GLN A 133 -15.67 5.75 -14.82
CA GLN A 133 -16.58 6.42 -15.76
C GLN A 133 -18.05 6.19 -15.39
N GLU A 134 -18.39 5.01 -14.89
CA GLU A 134 -19.74 4.67 -14.44
C GLU A 134 -20.06 5.13 -13.02
N LYS A 135 -19.17 5.86 -12.37
CA LYS A 135 -19.30 6.32 -10.99
C LYS A 135 -19.53 5.20 -9.94
N LYS A 136 -18.93 4.05 -10.13
CA LYS A 136 -19.11 2.86 -9.28
C LYS A 136 -17.92 2.57 -8.36
N LEU A 137 -16.86 3.38 -8.41
CA LEU A 137 -15.63 3.07 -7.72
C LEU A 137 -15.55 3.66 -6.32
N ALA A 138 -14.97 2.90 -5.40
CA ALA A 138 -14.65 3.37 -4.05
C ALA A 138 -13.66 4.57 -4.05
N THR A 139 -12.83 4.71 -5.09
CA THR A 139 -12.01 5.92 -5.30
C THR A 139 -12.85 7.18 -5.50
N GLN A 140 -14.06 7.04 -5.98
CA GLN A 140 -14.99 8.15 -6.00
C GLN A 140 -15.51 8.48 -4.61
N SER A 141 -15.55 7.52 -3.69
CA SER A 141 -15.84 7.83 -2.29
C SER A 141 -14.80 8.77 -1.71
N LEU A 142 -13.52 8.63 -2.08
CA LEU A 142 -12.48 9.59 -1.70
C LEU A 142 -12.67 10.93 -2.43
N GLY A 143 -12.98 10.90 -3.73
CA GLY A 143 -13.30 12.10 -4.49
C GLY A 143 -14.56 12.80 -3.98
N HIS A 144 -15.59 12.03 -3.64
CA HIS A 144 -16.81 12.54 -3.01
C HIS A 144 -16.53 13.09 -1.62
N PHE A 145 -15.73 12.37 -0.81
CA PHE A 145 -15.30 12.84 0.49
C PHE A 145 -14.53 14.18 0.40
N LEU A 146 -13.62 14.31 -0.54
CA LEU A 146 -12.89 15.55 -0.77
C LEU A 146 -13.79 16.67 -1.30
N ASN A 147 -14.72 16.33 -2.22
CA ASN A 147 -15.73 17.28 -2.71
C ASN A 147 -16.74 17.65 -1.64
N ASP A 148 -17.10 16.73 -0.77
CA ASP A 148 -17.99 16.99 0.36
C ASP A 148 -17.31 17.90 1.40
N LEU A 149 -16.02 17.75 1.63
CA LEU A 149 -15.22 18.69 2.41
C LEU A 149 -15.18 20.08 1.76
N GLU A 150 -15.25 20.16 0.43
CA GLU A 150 -15.26 21.42 -0.30
C GLU A 150 -16.67 22.05 -0.40
N SER A 151 -17.71 21.22 -0.53
CA SER A 151 -19.02 21.71 -0.98
C SER A 151 -20.13 21.77 0.07
N SER A 152 -20.08 21.03 1.16
CA SER A 152 -21.29 20.90 2.00
C SER A 152 -21.17 20.54 3.45
N CYS A 153 -20.00 20.36 4.01
CA CYS A 153 -20.00 19.64 5.26
C CYS A 153 -20.20 20.48 6.52
N ASP A 154 -21.26 20.17 7.23
CA ASP A 154 -21.31 20.25 8.66
C ASP A 154 -20.30 19.23 9.24
N ILE A 155 -19.02 19.61 9.30
CA ILE A 155 -18.02 18.80 9.97
C ILE A 155 -18.27 18.91 11.47
N GLU A 156 -18.90 17.90 12.02
CA GLU A 156 -19.06 17.79 13.46
C GLU A 156 -17.78 17.25 14.08
N PHE A 157 -17.04 18.11 14.75
CA PHE A 157 -15.96 17.65 15.61
C PHE A 157 -16.55 17.21 16.95
N PRO A 158 -16.16 16.03 17.48
CA PRO A 158 -16.65 15.59 18.77
C PRO A 158 -16.30 16.63 19.83
N SER A 159 -17.30 17.18 20.49
CA SER A 159 -17.09 18.00 21.67
C SER A 159 -16.45 17.14 22.75
N LYS A 160 -15.29 17.54 23.24
CA LYS A 160 -14.79 16.95 24.48
C LYS A 160 -15.73 17.35 25.60
N THR A 161 -16.46 16.36 26.12
CA THR A 161 -17.13 16.46 27.44
C THR A 161 -16.07 16.45 28.52
#